data_5464ba8c0768ba4374901307a36ada1a
#
_entry.id   5464ba8c0768ba4374901307a36ada1a
#
_cell.length_a   1.000
_cell.length_b   1.000
_cell.length_c   1.000
_cell.angle_alpha   90.00
_cell.angle_beta   90.00
_cell.angle_gamma   90.00
#
_symmetry.space_group_name_H-M   'P 1'
#
loop_
_entity.id
_entity.type
_entity.pdbx_description
1 polymer ?
#
loop_
_entity_poly.entity_id
_entity_poly.type
_entity_poly.pdbx_seq_one_letter_code
_entity_poly.pdbx_strand_id
1 'polypeptide(L)'
;EFIEDTGALDLKSILDYSLNASFDYSAINGATSAHSDFGALQIRGFQDAQLGRNYFIWRLNSDRFNVERLDFSRGPNSVLYGQGSPGGIINTSTKRARIGKNDESVTLRIGSFDDYRGEIDLERTLIKDKVAARLNLLYQNRQGYREFEELERSGAALAVTWRPFLNTEVRFDGEAGDIDQVVALPWPAHELYQRW
;
A
#
# COMPACT_ATOMS: atom_id res chain seq x y z
N GLU A 1 2.88 -13.75 -4.81
CA GLU A 1 4.02 -14.62 -4.48
C GLU A 1 4.99 -13.89 -3.55
N PHE A 2 5.90 -13.02 -3.98
CA PHE A 2 6.89 -12.37 -3.09
C PHE A 2 6.26 -11.63 -1.87
N ILE A 3 5.21 -10.86 -2.08
CA ILE A 3 4.49 -10.14 -1.00
C ILE A 3 3.81 -11.13 -0.03
N GLU A 4 3.31 -12.23 -0.55
CA GLU A 4 2.69 -13.30 0.24
C GLU A 4 3.74 -14.07 1.04
N ASP A 5 4.83 -14.45 0.40
CA ASP A 5 5.92 -15.22 0.99
C ASP A 5 6.63 -14.46 2.12
N THR A 6 6.80 -13.14 1.96
CA THR A 6 7.41 -12.29 3.00
C THR A 6 6.45 -11.93 4.12
N GLY A 7 5.13 -12.12 3.92
CA GLY A 7 4.10 -11.70 4.87
C GLY A 7 3.99 -10.19 5.07
N ALA A 8 4.58 -9.40 4.15
CA ALA A 8 4.54 -7.95 4.20
C ALA A 8 3.11 -7.44 4.03
N LEU A 9 2.68 -6.52 4.88
CA LEU A 9 1.32 -5.98 4.92
C LEU A 9 1.19 -4.61 4.25
N ASP A 10 2.26 -3.86 4.24
CA ASP A 10 2.32 -2.51 3.73
C ASP A 10 3.60 -2.28 2.92
N LEU A 11 3.66 -1.14 2.26
CA LEU A 11 4.79 -0.77 1.44
C LEU A 11 6.09 -0.70 2.25
N LYS A 12 6.03 -0.27 3.51
CA LYS A 12 7.18 -0.12 4.39
C LYS A 12 7.86 -1.47 4.65
N SER A 13 7.08 -2.48 5.03
CA SER A 13 7.60 -3.84 5.24
C SER A 13 8.20 -4.46 3.97
N ILE A 14 7.68 -4.10 2.80
CA ILE A 14 8.23 -4.56 1.51
C ILE A 14 9.58 -3.88 1.21
N LEU A 15 9.74 -2.62 1.62
CA LEU A 15 10.97 -1.87 1.37
C LEU A 15 12.17 -2.41 2.13
N ASP A 16 11.97 -3.06 3.27
CA ASP A 16 13.04 -3.72 4.02
C ASP A 16 13.74 -4.81 3.18
N TYR A 17 13.07 -5.35 2.18
CA TYR A 17 13.64 -6.31 1.22
C TYR A 17 14.13 -5.65 -0.07
N SER A 18 13.98 -4.34 -0.23
CA SER A 18 14.38 -3.66 -1.45
C SER A 18 15.81 -3.13 -1.35
N LEU A 19 16.60 -3.33 -2.40
CA LEU A 19 17.95 -2.78 -2.48
C LEU A 19 17.89 -1.26 -2.71
N ASN A 20 18.64 -0.51 -1.88
CA ASN A 20 18.80 0.94 -1.99
C ASN A 20 17.49 1.76 -1.83
N ALA A 21 16.50 1.23 -1.13
CA ALA A 21 15.36 1.99 -0.66
C ALA A 21 15.29 1.86 0.87
N SER A 22 14.97 2.94 1.54
CA SER A 22 14.83 3.00 2.99
C SER A 22 13.83 4.07 3.40
N PHE A 23 13.28 3.92 4.60
CA PHE A 23 12.54 5.00 5.25
C PHE A 23 13.46 5.78 6.18
N ASP A 24 13.48 7.09 6.03
CA ASP A 24 14.13 7.99 6.97
C ASP A 24 13.14 8.44 8.05
N TYR A 25 13.20 7.79 9.19
CA TYR A 25 12.38 8.13 10.33
C TYR A 25 12.74 9.48 10.96
N SER A 26 13.92 10.02 10.67
CA SER A 26 14.36 11.31 11.20
C SER A 26 13.70 12.48 10.49
N ALA A 27 13.23 12.28 9.27
CA ALA A 27 12.52 13.30 8.48
C ALA A 27 11.08 13.57 8.95
N ILE A 28 10.57 12.82 9.93
CA ILE A 28 9.24 13.04 10.53
C ILE A 28 9.14 14.39 11.27
N ASN A 29 10.25 15.07 11.50
CA ASN A 29 10.30 16.37 12.20
C ASN A 29 9.81 17.58 11.39
N GLY A 30 9.49 17.42 10.11
CA GLY A 30 8.85 18.47 9.33
C GLY A 30 7.33 18.38 9.47
N ALA A 31 6.70 19.45 9.92
CA ALA A 31 5.26 19.62 10.19
C ALA A 31 4.30 19.25 9.03
N THR A 32 4.79 18.65 7.97
CA THR A 32 4.03 18.29 6.76
C THR A 32 3.63 16.83 6.70
N SER A 33 4.12 15.98 7.58
CA SER A 33 3.92 14.53 7.47
C SER A 33 3.08 13.91 8.59
N ALA A 34 2.35 14.71 9.36
CA ALA A 34 1.41 14.21 10.36
C ALA A 34 0.27 13.34 9.79
N HIS A 35 0.14 13.29 8.47
CA HIS A 35 -0.87 12.50 7.75
C HIS A 35 -0.28 11.38 6.89
N SER A 36 1.02 11.24 6.85
CA SER A 36 1.65 10.15 6.13
C SER A 36 2.44 9.29 7.11
N ASP A 37 2.07 8.03 7.23
CA ASP A 37 2.89 6.95 7.78
C ASP A 37 4.27 6.84 7.09
N PHE A 38 4.53 7.76 6.17
CA PHE A 38 5.72 7.85 5.36
C PHE A 38 6.69 8.83 6.02
N GLY A 39 7.63 8.30 6.76
CA GLY A 39 8.94 8.92 6.83
C GLY A 39 9.39 9.23 5.40
N ALA A 40 10.30 10.15 5.18
CA ALA A 40 10.79 10.42 3.85
C ALA A 40 11.32 9.13 3.24
N LEU A 41 10.61 8.64 2.23
CA LEU A 41 11.05 7.50 1.45
C LEU A 41 12.28 7.91 0.67
N GLN A 42 13.38 7.21 0.90
CA GLN A 42 14.64 7.43 0.19
C GLN A 42 14.87 6.31 -0.81
N ILE A 43 15.21 6.66 -2.02
CA ILE A 43 15.71 5.73 -3.03
C ILE A 43 17.09 6.21 -3.48
N ARG A 44 18.12 5.38 -3.31
CA ARG A 44 19.51 5.67 -3.67
C ARG A 44 20.06 6.94 -2.97
N GLY A 45 19.60 7.23 -1.74
CA GLY A 45 19.98 8.41 -0.98
C GLY A 45 19.26 9.70 -1.37
N PHE A 46 18.39 9.68 -2.40
CA PHE A 46 17.53 10.81 -2.70
C PHE A 46 16.28 10.74 -1.83
N GLN A 47 16.03 11.81 -1.09
CA GLN A 47 14.80 11.99 -0.35
C GLN A 47 13.62 12.26 -1.29
N ASP A 48 12.40 12.09 -0.79
CA ASP A 48 11.16 12.35 -1.53
C ASP A 48 10.98 11.47 -2.78
N ALA A 49 11.32 10.18 -2.68
CA ALA A 49 10.93 9.24 -3.72
C ALA A 49 9.41 9.26 -3.92
N GLN A 50 9.00 9.28 -5.17
CA GLN A 50 7.59 9.43 -5.51
C GLN A 50 6.84 8.11 -5.37
N LEU A 51 5.67 8.18 -4.75
CA LEU A 51 4.72 7.08 -4.75
C LEU A 51 3.71 7.28 -5.87
N GLY A 52 3.41 6.20 -6.57
CA GLY A 52 2.38 6.11 -7.58
C GLY A 52 1.38 4.99 -7.29
N ARG A 53 0.15 5.17 -7.74
CA ARG A 53 -0.87 4.14 -7.78
C ARG A 53 -1.53 4.13 -9.15
N ASN A 54 -1.50 3.00 -9.82
CA ASN A 54 -1.98 2.86 -11.20
C ASN A 54 -1.40 3.93 -12.14
N TYR A 55 -0.11 4.29 -11.94
CA TYR A 55 0.64 5.32 -12.68
C TYR A 55 0.25 6.78 -12.40
N PHE A 56 -0.62 7.03 -11.41
CA PHE A 56 -0.92 8.36 -10.92
C PHE A 56 -0.17 8.65 -9.61
N ILE A 57 0.14 9.92 -9.36
CA ILE A 57 0.74 10.34 -8.10
C ILE A 57 -0.19 9.98 -6.95
N TRP A 58 0.35 9.27 -5.97
CA TRP A 58 -0.39 8.79 -4.81
C TRP A 58 0.39 9.11 -3.53
N ARG A 59 -0.29 9.67 -2.53
CA ARG A 59 0.36 10.10 -1.30
C ARG A 59 -0.12 9.37 -0.05
N LEU A 60 -1.02 8.42 -0.23
CA LEU A 60 -1.52 7.59 0.87
C LEU A 60 -0.82 6.24 0.88
N ASN A 61 -0.76 5.64 2.06
CA ASN A 61 -0.23 4.29 2.19
C ASN A 61 -1.11 3.29 1.42
N SER A 62 -0.48 2.40 0.68
CA SER A 62 -1.17 1.34 -0.02
C SER A 62 -1.04 0.06 0.80
N ASP A 63 -2.16 -0.38 1.34
CA ASP A 63 -2.24 -1.67 2.02
C ASP A 63 -2.30 -2.81 1.01
N ARG A 64 -1.70 -3.94 1.35
CA ARG A 64 -1.60 -5.09 0.45
C ARG A 64 -2.95 -5.69 0.07
N PHE A 65 -4.03 -5.45 0.85
CA PHE A 65 -5.35 -6.05 0.57
C PHE A 65 -5.85 -5.73 -0.84
N ASN A 66 -5.48 -4.55 -1.40
CA ASN A 66 -5.84 -4.13 -2.75
C ASN A 66 -4.61 -3.86 -3.64
N VAL A 67 -3.48 -4.46 -3.35
CA VAL A 67 -2.26 -4.36 -4.19
C VAL A 67 -2.01 -5.68 -4.89
N GLU A 68 -1.94 -5.66 -6.22
CA GLU A 68 -1.58 -6.81 -7.04
C GLU A 68 -0.09 -6.84 -7.36
N ARG A 69 0.51 -5.66 -7.61
CA ARG A 69 1.91 -5.55 -8.00
C ARG A 69 2.55 -4.26 -7.49
N LEU A 70 3.82 -4.36 -7.16
CA LEU A 70 4.71 -3.26 -6.85
C LEU A 70 5.81 -3.17 -7.91
N ASP A 71 5.95 -2.00 -8.49
CA ASP A 71 6.99 -1.69 -9.46
C ASP A 71 7.97 -0.69 -8.87
N PHE A 72 9.22 -1.11 -8.69
CA PHE A 72 10.31 -0.23 -8.27
C PHE A 72 11.05 0.27 -9.50
N SER A 73 10.88 1.54 -9.83
CA SER A 73 11.56 2.18 -10.94
C SER A 73 12.64 3.12 -10.40
N ARG A 74 13.90 2.82 -10.66
CA ARG A 74 15.06 3.56 -10.14
C ARG A 74 15.58 4.54 -11.18
N GLY A 75 15.87 5.76 -10.75
CA GLY A 75 16.37 6.82 -11.62
C GLY A 75 15.26 7.65 -12.29
N PRO A 76 15.61 8.55 -13.22
CA PRO A 76 14.68 9.46 -13.87
C PRO A 76 13.81 8.74 -14.89
N ASN A 77 12.66 8.24 -14.45
CA ASN A 77 11.70 7.48 -15.27
C ASN A 77 10.45 8.28 -15.63
N SER A 78 10.59 9.59 -15.81
CA SER A 78 9.49 10.50 -16.13
C SER A 78 8.73 10.15 -17.41
N VAL A 79 9.37 9.44 -18.34
CA VAL A 79 8.73 8.99 -19.59
C VAL A 79 7.60 7.99 -19.32
N LEU A 80 7.76 7.15 -18.29
CA LEU A 80 6.78 6.08 -17.97
C LEU A 80 5.79 6.52 -16.88
N TYR A 81 6.23 7.35 -15.95
CA TYR A 81 5.48 7.67 -14.72
C TYR A 81 5.18 9.16 -14.56
N GLY A 82 5.49 9.99 -15.56
CA GLY A 82 5.30 11.43 -15.49
C GLY A 82 6.30 12.12 -14.55
N GLN A 83 5.85 13.09 -13.77
CA GLN A 83 6.69 13.81 -12.83
C GLN A 83 7.18 12.87 -11.74
N GLY A 84 8.50 12.74 -11.57
CA GLY A 84 9.11 11.83 -10.60
C GLY A 84 10.35 12.43 -9.95
N SER A 85 10.79 11.80 -8.87
CA SER A 85 12.04 12.10 -8.19
C SER A 85 13.24 11.54 -8.97
N PRO A 86 14.42 12.20 -8.93
CA PRO A 86 15.66 11.65 -9.49
C PRO A 86 16.05 10.29 -8.90
N GLY A 87 15.66 10.01 -7.66
CA GLY A 87 15.90 8.72 -7.01
C GLY A 87 15.08 7.60 -7.63
N GLY A 88 13.87 7.88 -8.05
CA GLY A 88 12.96 6.90 -8.62
C GLY A 88 11.51 7.04 -8.15
N ILE A 89 10.71 6.04 -8.53
CA ILE A 89 9.28 5.95 -8.24
C ILE A 89 8.98 4.53 -7.77
N ILE A 90 8.08 4.42 -6.80
CA ILE A 90 7.44 3.17 -6.43
C ILE A 90 5.98 3.25 -6.85
N ASN A 91 5.58 2.41 -7.81
CA ASN A 91 4.22 2.37 -8.29
C ASN A 91 3.51 1.10 -7.80
N THR A 92 2.35 1.27 -7.19
CA THR A 92 1.44 0.19 -6.81
C THR A 92 0.36 0.01 -7.86
N SER A 93 0.10 -1.23 -8.27
CA SER A 93 -1.02 -1.56 -9.13
C SER A 93 -2.11 -2.24 -8.31
N THR A 94 -3.35 -1.76 -8.42
CA THR A 94 -4.49 -2.34 -7.71
C THR A 94 -4.91 -3.68 -8.29
N LYS A 95 -5.53 -4.51 -7.47
CA LYS A 95 -6.11 -5.79 -7.90
C LYS A 95 -7.20 -5.57 -8.95
N ARG A 96 -7.21 -6.38 -10.00
CA ARG A 96 -8.14 -6.28 -11.11
C ARG A 96 -9.00 -7.52 -11.21
N ALA A 97 -10.25 -7.34 -11.68
CA ALA A 97 -11.10 -8.46 -12.03
C ALA A 97 -10.72 -9.01 -13.40
N ARG A 98 -10.44 -10.30 -13.51
CA ARG A 98 -10.01 -10.98 -14.74
C ARG A 98 -11.14 -11.87 -15.26
N ILE A 99 -11.54 -11.67 -16.50
CA ILE A 99 -12.54 -12.52 -17.17
C ILE A 99 -11.97 -13.94 -17.34
N GLY A 100 -12.75 -14.94 -16.93
CA GLY A 100 -12.34 -16.33 -16.98
C GLY A 100 -11.62 -16.83 -15.74
N LYS A 101 -11.35 -15.95 -14.75
CA LYS A 101 -10.80 -16.33 -13.46
C LYS A 101 -11.88 -16.33 -12.39
N ASN A 102 -11.87 -17.36 -11.55
CA ASN A 102 -12.65 -17.46 -10.33
C ASN A 102 -11.69 -17.87 -9.22
N ASP A 103 -11.50 -16.98 -8.28
CA ASP A 103 -10.56 -17.16 -7.17
C ASP A 103 -11.16 -16.60 -5.89
N GLU A 104 -10.99 -17.33 -4.80
CA GLU A 104 -11.53 -16.93 -3.51
C GLU A 104 -10.46 -17.20 -2.45
N SER A 105 -10.17 -16.20 -1.66
CA SER A 105 -9.30 -16.38 -0.51
C SER A 105 -9.82 -15.64 0.70
N VAL A 106 -9.65 -16.27 1.86
CA VAL A 106 -9.87 -15.67 3.17
C VAL A 106 -8.58 -15.84 3.95
N THR A 107 -8.03 -14.73 4.41
CA THR A 107 -6.80 -14.72 5.20
C THR A 107 -7.13 -14.18 6.58
N LEU A 108 -6.84 -14.96 7.61
CA LEU A 108 -6.91 -14.54 9.00
C LEU A 108 -5.50 -14.55 9.58
N ARG A 109 -5.13 -13.46 10.24
CA ARG A 109 -3.86 -13.32 10.91
C ARG A 109 -4.08 -12.89 12.35
N ILE A 110 -3.36 -13.55 13.24
CA ILE A 110 -3.34 -13.24 14.68
C ILE A 110 -1.88 -13.05 15.05
N GLY A 111 -1.57 -11.93 15.65
CA GLY A 111 -0.22 -11.57 16.06
C GLY A 111 -0.13 -11.19 17.53
N SER A 112 1.06 -10.83 17.97
CA SER A 112 1.29 -10.25 19.31
C SER A 112 0.69 -8.86 19.39
N PHE A 113 0.42 -8.39 20.60
CA PHE A 113 -0.18 -7.08 20.89
C PHE A 113 -1.58 -6.93 20.29
N ASP A 114 -2.41 -7.97 20.45
CA ASP A 114 -3.79 -8.00 19.98
C ASP A 114 -3.94 -7.62 18.49
N ASP A 115 -2.96 -8.02 17.65
CA ASP A 115 -3.03 -7.83 16.20
C ASP A 115 -3.94 -8.89 15.58
N TYR A 116 -5.14 -8.45 15.20
CA TYR A 116 -6.13 -9.26 14.50
C TYR A 116 -6.36 -8.65 13.13
N ARG A 117 -6.12 -9.44 12.07
CA ARG A 117 -6.34 -9.00 10.70
C ARG A 117 -7.11 -10.05 9.91
N GLY A 118 -8.19 -9.63 9.26
CA GLY A 118 -9.00 -10.41 8.34
C GLY A 118 -9.01 -9.79 6.95
N GLU A 119 -8.75 -10.60 5.93
CA GLU A 119 -8.84 -10.20 4.53
C GLU A 119 -9.73 -11.17 3.77
N ILE A 120 -10.56 -10.66 2.88
CA ILE A 120 -11.37 -11.44 1.95
C ILE A 120 -11.07 -10.94 0.55
N ASP A 121 -10.81 -11.85 -0.38
CA ASP A 121 -10.60 -11.57 -1.79
C ASP A 121 -11.47 -12.53 -2.62
N LEU A 122 -12.42 -11.99 -3.32
CA LEU A 122 -13.40 -12.73 -4.11
C LEU A 122 -13.34 -12.25 -5.56
N GLU A 123 -12.82 -13.09 -6.46
CA GLU A 123 -12.78 -12.81 -7.90
C GLU A 123 -13.73 -13.77 -8.64
N ARG A 124 -14.70 -13.22 -9.35
CA ARG A 124 -15.72 -14.00 -10.05
C ARG A 124 -16.00 -13.48 -11.46
N THR A 125 -16.09 -14.39 -12.41
CA THR A 125 -16.67 -14.12 -13.73
C THR A 125 -18.19 -14.21 -13.62
N LEU A 126 -18.86 -13.05 -13.70
CA LEU A 126 -20.32 -12.94 -13.58
C LEU A 126 -21.04 -13.33 -14.88
N ILE A 127 -20.49 -12.89 -16.01
CA ILE A 127 -20.99 -13.24 -17.34
C ILE A 127 -19.79 -13.75 -18.15
N LYS A 128 -19.90 -14.97 -18.62
CA LYS A 128 -18.86 -15.63 -19.39
C LYS A 128 -18.37 -14.70 -20.53
N ASP A 129 -17.07 -14.55 -20.63
CA ASP A 129 -16.34 -13.76 -21.64
C ASP A 129 -16.67 -12.25 -21.68
N LYS A 130 -17.55 -11.76 -20.77
CA LYS A 130 -18.04 -10.37 -20.81
C LYS A 130 -17.83 -9.59 -19.54
N VAL A 131 -18.13 -10.16 -18.37
CA VAL A 131 -18.12 -9.40 -17.10
C VAL A 131 -17.45 -10.20 -16.00
N ALA A 132 -16.48 -9.58 -15.36
CA ALA A 132 -15.89 -10.08 -14.13
C ALA A 132 -15.92 -9.01 -13.04
N ALA A 133 -16.04 -9.43 -11.80
CA ALA A 133 -15.95 -8.57 -10.62
C ALA A 133 -14.97 -9.17 -9.60
N ARG A 134 -14.29 -8.29 -8.86
CA ARG A 134 -13.42 -8.66 -7.74
C ARG A 134 -13.71 -7.76 -6.56
N LEU A 135 -14.00 -8.34 -5.43
CA LEU A 135 -14.27 -7.68 -4.15
C LEU A 135 -13.14 -8.01 -3.19
N ASN A 136 -12.53 -7.00 -2.62
CA ASN A 136 -11.54 -7.15 -1.55
C ASN A 136 -12.07 -6.43 -0.32
N LEU A 137 -12.01 -7.11 0.83
CA LEU A 137 -12.39 -6.55 2.12
C LEU A 137 -11.22 -6.71 3.09
N LEU A 138 -11.08 -5.72 3.98
CA LEU A 138 -10.06 -5.68 5.02
C LEU A 138 -10.68 -5.22 6.33
N TYR A 139 -10.33 -5.90 7.41
CA TYR A 139 -10.46 -5.38 8.76
C TYR A 139 -9.19 -5.72 9.55
N GLN A 140 -8.64 -4.74 10.26
CA GLN A 140 -7.51 -4.93 11.15
C GLN A 140 -7.69 -4.11 12.40
N ASN A 141 -7.37 -4.72 13.54
CA ASN A 141 -7.21 -4.05 14.82
C ASN A 141 -5.89 -4.51 15.41
N ARG A 142 -5.04 -3.58 15.82
CA ARG A 142 -3.73 -3.86 16.39
C ARG A 142 -3.41 -2.86 17.49
N GLN A 143 -2.91 -3.34 18.60
CA GLN A 143 -2.24 -2.52 19.60
C GLN A 143 -0.74 -2.49 19.33
N GLY A 144 -0.08 -1.39 19.67
CA GLY A 144 1.36 -1.26 19.52
C GLY A 144 2.15 -1.82 20.70
N TYR A 145 3.47 -1.87 20.54
CA TYR A 145 4.39 -2.19 21.65
C TYR A 145 4.35 -1.14 22.78
N ARG A 146 4.06 0.11 22.42
CA ARG A 146 3.98 1.22 23.36
C ARG A 146 2.55 1.39 23.85
N GLU A 147 2.41 1.78 25.11
CA GLU A 147 1.12 2.14 25.69
C GLU A 147 0.46 3.27 24.87
N PHE A 148 -0.84 3.18 24.59
CA PHE A 148 -1.64 4.07 23.75
C PHE A 148 -1.34 4.04 22.24
N GLU A 149 -0.51 3.14 21.76
CA GLU A 149 -0.30 2.95 20.32
C GLU A 149 -1.35 1.96 19.81
N GLU A 150 -2.23 2.41 18.94
CA GLU A 150 -3.29 1.58 18.36
C GLU A 150 -3.50 1.90 16.89
N LEU A 151 -3.94 0.90 16.15
CA LEU A 151 -4.31 1.00 14.75
C LEU A 151 -5.59 0.22 14.52
N GLU A 152 -6.64 0.91 14.11
CA GLU A 152 -7.83 0.29 13.54
C GLU A 152 -7.93 0.67 12.06
N ARG A 153 -8.14 -0.33 11.22
CA ARG A 153 -8.22 -0.13 9.78
C ARG A 153 -9.33 -0.99 9.18
N SER A 154 -10.17 -0.39 8.38
CA SER A 154 -11.16 -1.09 7.59
C SER A 154 -11.11 -0.63 6.14
N GLY A 155 -11.40 -1.52 5.21
CA GLY A 155 -11.35 -1.19 3.79
C GLY A 155 -12.19 -2.14 2.94
N ALA A 156 -12.72 -1.59 1.85
CA ALA A 156 -13.40 -2.34 0.82
C ALA A 156 -12.97 -1.81 -0.54
N ALA A 157 -12.63 -2.71 -1.46
CA ALA A 157 -12.28 -2.37 -2.83
C ALA A 157 -13.09 -3.23 -3.79
N LEU A 158 -13.61 -2.61 -4.85
CA LEU A 158 -14.35 -3.27 -5.90
C LEU A 158 -13.71 -2.96 -7.25
N ALA A 159 -13.36 -4.00 -7.99
CA ALA A 159 -12.94 -3.90 -9.37
C ALA A 159 -13.94 -4.62 -10.28
N VAL A 160 -14.31 -4.01 -11.39
CA VAL A 160 -15.19 -4.59 -12.41
C VAL A 160 -14.55 -4.44 -13.77
N THR A 161 -14.49 -5.53 -14.52
CA THR A 161 -14.05 -5.54 -15.90
C THR A 161 -15.22 -5.96 -16.78
N TRP A 162 -15.55 -5.09 -17.73
CA TRP A 162 -16.65 -5.32 -18.70
C TRP A 162 -16.13 -5.25 -20.12
N ARG A 163 -16.41 -6.28 -20.88
CA ARG A 163 -16.05 -6.40 -22.31
C ARG A 163 -17.32 -6.40 -23.16
N PRO A 164 -17.83 -5.19 -23.53
CA PRO A 164 -19.05 -5.08 -24.36
C PRO A 164 -18.84 -5.63 -25.78
N PHE A 165 -17.65 -5.47 -26.34
CA PHE A 165 -17.28 -5.94 -27.67
C PHE A 165 -15.92 -6.64 -27.61
N LEU A 166 -15.61 -7.42 -28.64
CA LEU A 166 -14.36 -8.22 -28.72
C LEU A 166 -13.08 -7.39 -28.53
N ASN A 167 -13.09 -6.14 -28.99
CA ASN A 167 -11.92 -5.25 -28.96
C ASN A 167 -12.05 -4.11 -27.94
N THR A 168 -13.07 -4.13 -27.07
CA THR A 168 -13.31 -3.07 -26.10
C THR A 168 -13.39 -3.64 -24.70
N GLU A 169 -12.58 -3.12 -23.82
CA GLU A 169 -12.60 -3.47 -22.38
C GLU A 169 -12.72 -2.19 -21.56
N VAL A 170 -13.72 -2.15 -20.72
CA VAL A 170 -13.95 -1.08 -19.75
C VAL A 170 -13.65 -1.61 -18.37
N ARG A 171 -12.83 -0.89 -17.62
CA ARG A 171 -12.48 -1.21 -16.24
C ARG A 171 -12.95 -0.12 -15.33
N PHE A 172 -13.54 -0.54 -14.24
CA PHE A 172 -13.90 0.32 -13.13
C PHE A 172 -13.26 -0.25 -11.87
N ASP A 173 -12.62 0.61 -11.10
CA ASP A 173 -12.12 0.30 -9.77
C ASP A 173 -12.46 1.42 -8.80
N GLY A 174 -12.83 1.05 -7.59
CA GLY A 174 -13.13 1.94 -6.50
C GLY A 174 -12.71 1.34 -5.18
N GLU A 175 -12.29 2.21 -4.27
CA GLU A 175 -11.88 1.82 -2.92
C GLU A 175 -12.43 2.83 -1.92
N ALA A 176 -12.89 2.33 -0.80
CA ALA A 176 -13.29 3.11 0.36
C ALA A 176 -12.75 2.44 1.63
N GLY A 177 -12.33 3.23 2.58
CA GLY A 177 -11.82 2.71 3.85
C GLY A 177 -11.62 3.81 4.86
N ASP A 178 -11.38 3.37 6.08
CA ASP A 178 -11.09 4.22 7.22
C ASP A 178 -9.86 3.72 7.97
N ILE A 179 -9.07 4.65 8.51
CA ILE A 179 -7.87 4.35 9.30
C ILE A 179 -7.90 5.26 10.51
N ASP A 180 -8.03 4.66 11.67
CA ASP A 180 -7.84 5.34 12.95
C ASP A 180 -6.54 4.85 13.57
N GLN A 181 -5.62 5.76 13.83
CA GLN A 181 -4.28 5.40 14.26
C GLN A 181 -3.72 6.40 15.27
N VAL A 182 -3.26 5.88 16.38
CA VAL A 182 -2.46 6.62 17.34
C VAL A 182 -1.01 6.16 17.22
N VAL A 183 -0.14 7.06 16.79
CA VAL A 183 1.29 6.78 16.58
C VAL A 183 2.12 7.47 17.65
N ALA A 184 2.97 6.70 18.32
CA ALA A 184 3.98 7.29 19.17
C ALA A 184 5.07 7.93 18.30
N LEU A 185 5.15 9.26 18.32
CA LEU A 185 6.20 9.98 17.60
C LEU A 185 7.58 9.63 18.18
N PRO A 186 8.55 9.24 17.36
CA PRO A 186 9.92 9.06 17.82
C PRO A 186 10.49 10.42 18.25
N TRP A 187 11.10 10.48 19.41
CA TRP A 187 11.86 11.66 19.81
C TRP A 187 13.10 11.77 18.91
N PRO A 188 13.33 12.94 18.29
CA PRO A 188 14.52 13.10 17.47
C PRO A 188 15.78 13.02 18.37
N ALA A 189 16.75 12.24 17.90
CA ALA A 189 17.96 11.96 18.67
C ALA A 189 18.71 13.23 19.10
N HIS A 190 18.65 14.32 18.31
CA HIS A 190 19.30 15.59 18.63
C HIS A 190 18.68 16.32 19.83
N GLU A 191 17.42 16.12 20.13
CA GLU A 191 16.79 16.70 21.33
C GLU A 191 17.24 16.04 22.63
N LEU A 192 17.72 14.80 22.54
CA LEU A 192 18.30 14.10 23.69
C LEU A 192 19.64 14.70 24.11
N TYR A 193 20.39 15.31 23.20
CA TYR A 193 21.69 15.93 23.49
C TYR A 193 21.62 17.36 24.00
N GLN A 194 20.51 18.05 23.85
CA GLN A 194 20.34 19.44 24.30
C GLN A 194 19.93 19.59 25.75
N ARG A 195 19.70 18.50 26.47
CA ARG A 195 19.26 18.53 27.88
C ARG A 195 20.36 18.21 28.90
N TRP A 196 21.63 18.17 28.46
CA TRP A 196 22.78 17.94 29.36
C TRP A 196 23.73 19.12 29.35
#